data_dcd5376daf62cf83f1f218d45207a2f4
#
_entry.id   dcd5376daf62cf83f1f218d45207a2f4
#
_cell.length_a   1.000
_cell.length_b   1.000
_cell.length_c   1.000
_cell.angle_alpha   90.00
_cell.angle_beta   90.00
_cell.angle_gamma   90.00
#
_symmetry.space_group_name_H-M   'P 1'
#
loop_
_entity.id
_entity.type
_entity.pdbx_description
1 polymer ?
#
loop_
_entity_poly.entity_id
_entity_poly.type
_entity_poly.pdbx_seq_one_letter_code
_entity_poly.pdbx_strand_id
1 'polypeptide(L)'
;MLRSLVGSEMCIRDSIYSCPKCKDTGFIGSQMCSCLIEEYNRQLTSELSTLLKNSDERFENFDLSLYGEAREAMSIVYDPCREYASSFSERSMNLLFQGGTGLGKTFLSACIARVVAQNGHSVCYDTAASALEAFEMKKFARDAEAAEKAATRVERMLECELMILDDLGTEMLTQISISALYTLINTRLVEGKKTIISTNLTDAELARRYTPQICSRIDGEFLKLPFAGTDIRKLKKEM
;
A
#
# COMPACT_ATOMS: atom_id res chain seq x y z
N MET A 1 -63.46 17.41 40.36
CA MET A 1 -63.43 17.72 38.95
C MET A 1 -62.06 17.34 38.45
N LEU A 2 -61.96 16.19 37.81
CA LEU A 2 -60.76 15.66 37.16
C LEU A 2 -60.60 16.34 35.79
N ARG A 3 -59.47 16.95 35.51
CA ARG A 3 -59.08 17.30 34.17
C ARG A 3 -57.87 16.48 33.80
N SER A 4 -58.09 15.54 32.90
CA SER A 4 -57.22 14.79 32.13
C SER A 4 -56.26 15.71 31.35
N LEU A 5 -54.96 15.51 31.48
CA LEU A 5 -53.96 16.00 30.53
C LEU A 5 -53.49 14.80 29.72
N VAL A 6 -54.19 14.60 28.62
CA VAL A 6 -53.72 13.78 27.50
C VAL A 6 -52.95 14.71 26.56
N GLY A 7 -51.79 14.27 26.12
CA GLY A 7 -51.12 14.89 24.99
C GLY A 7 -49.63 15.16 25.20
N SER A 8 -48.84 14.14 25.45
CA SER A 8 -47.44 14.21 25.03
C SER A 8 -47.40 13.77 23.55
N GLU A 9 -47.50 14.74 22.66
CA GLU A 9 -47.10 14.56 21.28
C GLU A 9 -45.62 14.18 21.31
N MET A 10 -45.39 12.91 21.07
CA MET A 10 -44.07 12.41 20.78
C MET A 10 -43.68 12.99 19.43
N CYS A 11 -42.98 14.13 19.46
CA CYS A 11 -42.33 14.69 18.25
C CYS A 11 -41.44 13.58 17.67
N ILE A 12 -41.93 12.94 16.63
CA ILE A 12 -41.11 12.18 15.73
C ILE A 12 -40.14 13.23 15.14
N ARG A 13 -38.98 13.36 15.74
CA ARG A 13 -37.87 14.05 15.08
C ARG A 13 -37.69 13.32 13.75
N ASP A 14 -37.99 14.01 12.67
CA ASP A 14 -37.60 13.58 11.35
C ASP A 14 -36.08 13.39 11.41
N SER A 15 -35.69 12.14 11.60
CA SER A 15 -34.26 11.78 11.64
C SER A 15 -33.73 11.99 10.25
N ILE A 16 -33.01 13.08 10.06
CA ILE A 16 -32.28 13.33 8.79
C ILE A 16 -31.14 12.35 8.77
N TYR A 17 -31.33 11.24 8.07
CA TYR A 17 -30.27 10.26 7.86
C TYR A 17 -29.32 10.77 6.79
N SER A 18 -28.01 10.65 7.04
CA SER A 18 -26.95 10.95 6.05
C SER A 18 -27.04 9.97 4.87
N CYS A 19 -27.38 8.73 5.14
CA CYS A 19 -27.64 7.71 4.13
C CYS A 19 -29.11 7.26 4.14
N PRO A 20 -29.92 7.63 3.14
CA PRO A 20 -31.33 7.22 3.08
C PRO A 20 -31.52 5.71 2.86
N LYS A 21 -30.51 5.01 2.31
CA LYS A 21 -30.58 3.56 2.00
C LYS A 21 -30.53 2.70 3.26
N CYS A 22 -29.58 2.95 4.14
CA CYS A 22 -29.38 2.16 5.36
C CYS A 22 -29.81 2.89 6.64
N LYS A 23 -30.26 4.15 6.55
CA LYS A 23 -30.62 4.99 7.72
C LYS A 23 -29.47 5.05 8.74
N ASP A 24 -28.24 5.25 8.25
CA ASP A 24 -26.99 5.36 9.00
C ASP A 24 -26.59 4.10 9.80
N THR A 25 -27.22 2.96 9.56
CA THR A 25 -26.82 1.68 10.17
C THR A 25 -25.58 1.06 9.50
N GLY A 26 -25.23 1.50 8.31
CA GLY A 26 -24.13 0.93 7.52
C GLY A 26 -24.47 -0.39 6.82
N PHE A 27 -25.64 -0.96 7.07
CA PHE A 27 -26.05 -2.26 6.52
C PHE A 27 -27.44 -2.23 5.90
N ILE A 28 -27.66 -3.03 4.87
CA ILE A 28 -28.95 -3.33 4.26
C ILE A 28 -29.15 -4.84 4.36
N GLY A 29 -29.91 -5.29 5.37
CA GLY A 29 -29.96 -6.71 5.73
C GLY A 29 -28.61 -7.21 6.23
N SER A 30 -28.02 -8.24 5.58
CA SER A 30 -26.71 -8.79 5.89
C SER A 30 -25.57 -8.20 5.03
N GLN A 31 -25.87 -7.27 4.10
CA GLN A 31 -24.89 -6.68 3.21
C GLN A 31 -24.49 -5.28 3.67
N MET A 32 -23.20 -4.94 3.53
CA MET A 32 -22.72 -3.59 3.78
C MET A 32 -23.34 -2.60 2.79
N CYS A 33 -23.78 -1.46 3.30
CA CYS A 33 -24.28 -0.37 2.47
C CYS A 33 -23.12 0.34 1.76
N SER A 34 -23.40 0.88 0.57
CA SER A 34 -22.40 1.65 -0.19
C SER A 34 -21.79 2.82 0.62
N CYS A 35 -22.57 3.46 1.50
CA CYS A 35 -22.06 4.56 2.33
C CYS A 35 -20.99 4.09 3.33
N LEU A 36 -21.12 2.89 3.90
CA LEU A 36 -20.11 2.32 4.80
C LEU A 36 -18.86 1.92 4.03
N ILE A 37 -19.04 1.34 2.85
CA ILE A 37 -17.91 1.01 1.95
C ILE A 37 -17.15 2.27 1.54
N GLU A 38 -17.85 3.33 1.15
CA GLU A 38 -17.25 4.62 0.78
C GLU A 38 -16.49 5.25 1.95
N GLU A 39 -17.05 5.21 3.16
CA GLU A 39 -16.39 5.72 4.37
C GLU A 39 -15.14 4.90 4.72
N TYR A 40 -15.24 3.57 4.66
CA TYR A 40 -14.09 2.68 4.86
C TYR A 40 -12.97 2.96 3.86
N ASN A 41 -13.30 3.09 2.57
CA ASN A 41 -12.34 3.41 1.52
C ASN A 41 -11.72 4.80 1.71
N ARG A 42 -12.51 5.77 2.19
CA ARG A 42 -12.02 7.10 2.52
C ARG A 42 -11.01 7.07 3.66
N GLN A 43 -11.25 6.28 4.70
CA GLN A 43 -10.31 6.11 5.81
C GLN A 43 -9.02 5.44 5.35
N LEU A 44 -9.09 4.34 4.60
CA LEU A 44 -7.92 3.69 4.00
C LEU A 44 -7.08 4.64 3.16
N THR A 45 -7.73 5.44 2.32
CA THR A 45 -7.04 6.43 1.47
C THR A 45 -6.44 7.56 2.30
N SER A 46 -7.10 8.00 3.38
CA SER A 46 -6.58 9.03 4.29
C SER A 46 -5.34 8.56 5.03
N GLU A 47 -5.32 7.31 5.50
CA GLU A 47 -4.15 6.73 6.14
C GLU A 47 -2.96 6.60 5.17
N LEU A 48 -3.22 6.19 3.93
CA LEU A 48 -2.21 6.17 2.87
C LEU A 48 -1.70 7.57 2.54
N SER A 49 -2.55 8.59 2.50
CA SER A 49 -2.15 9.96 2.17
C SER A 49 -1.25 10.58 3.23
N THR A 50 -1.28 10.10 4.48
CA THR A 50 -0.31 10.52 5.51
C THR A 50 1.07 9.91 5.31
N LEU A 51 1.15 8.73 4.69
CA LEU A 51 2.40 8.03 4.36
C LEU A 51 2.95 8.48 3.00
N LEU A 52 2.08 8.75 2.03
CA LEU A 52 2.42 9.26 0.71
C LEU A 52 2.58 10.78 0.79
N LYS A 53 3.80 11.26 0.83
CA LYS A 53 4.18 12.68 1.04
C LYS A 53 3.63 13.65 -0.01
N ASN A 54 3.20 13.17 -1.18
CA ASN A 54 2.72 13.99 -2.29
C ASN A 54 1.30 13.59 -2.69
N SER A 55 0.40 14.56 -2.76
CA SER A 55 -0.97 14.37 -3.26
C SER A 55 -1.05 14.12 -4.77
N ASP A 56 0.04 14.36 -5.50
CA ASP A 56 0.09 14.40 -6.96
C ASP A 56 0.45 13.06 -7.63
N GLU A 57 0.72 12.01 -6.84
CA GLU A 57 1.06 10.68 -7.33
C GLU A 57 -0.20 9.95 -7.82
N ARG A 58 -0.60 10.30 -9.04
CA ARG A 58 -1.72 9.69 -9.79
C ARG A 58 -1.22 9.25 -11.16
N PHE A 59 -1.85 8.24 -11.73
CA PHE A 59 -1.48 7.75 -13.07
C PHE A 59 -1.57 8.84 -14.13
N GLU A 60 -2.53 9.74 -14.03
CA GLU A 60 -2.72 10.87 -14.96
C GLU A 60 -1.54 11.85 -14.95
N ASN A 61 -0.82 11.91 -13.83
CA ASN A 61 0.33 12.81 -13.64
C ASN A 61 1.67 12.14 -13.97
N PHE A 62 1.64 10.88 -14.40
CA PHE A 62 2.85 10.16 -14.84
C PHE A 62 3.18 10.55 -16.27
N ASP A 63 4.17 11.39 -16.44
CA ASP A 63 4.54 11.93 -17.74
C ASP A 63 5.59 11.07 -18.45
N LEU A 64 5.14 10.26 -19.39
CA LEU A 64 6.00 9.41 -20.22
C LEU A 64 6.92 10.22 -21.17
N SER A 65 6.64 11.50 -21.43
CA SER A 65 7.48 12.33 -22.30
C SER A 65 8.85 12.62 -21.67
N LEU A 66 8.95 12.57 -20.36
CA LEU A 66 10.19 12.78 -19.61
C LEU A 66 11.23 11.64 -19.77
N TYR A 67 10.81 10.51 -20.34
CA TYR A 67 11.70 9.34 -20.47
C TYR A 67 12.50 9.33 -21.78
N GLY A 68 12.30 10.29 -22.70
CA GLY A 68 13.04 10.38 -23.94
C GLY A 68 13.08 9.06 -24.72
N GLU A 69 14.28 8.54 -25.01
CA GLU A 69 14.46 7.27 -25.72
C GLU A 69 13.89 6.04 -24.97
N ALA A 70 13.81 6.11 -23.64
CA ALA A 70 13.25 5.04 -22.82
C ALA A 70 11.71 5.07 -22.72
N ARG A 71 11.03 5.99 -23.43
CA ARG A 71 9.59 6.16 -23.36
C ARG A 71 8.81 4.87 -23.68
N GLU A 72 9.21 4.16 -24.71
CA GLU A 72 8.55 2.91 -25.13
C GLU A 72 8.72 1.82 -24.06
N ALA A 73 9.94 1.65 -23.53
CA ALA A 73 10.21 0.71 -22.44
C ALA A 73 9.38 1.05 -21.18
N MET A 74 9.22 2.34 -20.87
CA MET A 74 8.43 2.76 -19.72
C MET A 74 6.92 2.66 -19.94
N SER A 75 6.43 2.73 -21.18
CA SER A 75 5.03 2.43 -21.51
C SER A 75 4.71 0.97 -21.21
N ILE A 76 5.64 0.03 -21.52
CA ILE A 76 5.51 -1.40 -21.20
C ILE A 76 5.45 -1.64 -19.68
N VAL A 77 5.99 -0.75 -18.86
CA VAL A 77 5.89 -0.81 -17.39
C VAL A 77 4.62 -0.12 -16.89
N TYR A 78 4.30 1.03 -17.45
CA TYR A 78 3.17 1.87 -17.01
C TYR A 78 1.80 1.21 -17.22
N ASP A 79 1.55 0.68 -18.43
CA ASP A 79 0.26 0.10 -18.78
C ASP A 79 -0.11 -1.10 -17.88
N PRO A 80 0.79 -2.09 -17.64
CA PRO A 80 0.53 -3.16 -16.69
C PRO A 80 0.33 -2.67 -15.24
N CYS A 81 1.04 -1.62 -14.80
CA CYS A 81 0.82 -1.05 -13.47
C CYS A 81 -0.59 -0.46 -13.31
N ARG A 82 -1.09 0.21 -14.36
CA ARG A 82 -2.43 0.78 -14.37
C ARG A 82 -3.51 -0.31 -14.39
N GLU A 83 -3.32 -1.33 -15.23
CA GLU A 83 -4.22 -2.49 -15.29
C GLU A 83 -4.22 -3.25 -13.95
N TYR A 84 -3.04 -3.52 -13.40
CA TYR A 84 -2.88 -4.15 -12.09
C TYR A 84 -3.67 -3.42 -11.01
N ALA A 85 -3.55 -2.10 -10.94
CA ALA A 85 -4.22 -1.29 -9.92
C ALA A 85 -5.76 -1.33 -10.06
N SER A 86 -6.27 -1.30 -11.30
CA SER A 86 -7.72 -1.31 -11.57
C SER A 86 -8.38 -2.67 -11.40
N SER A 87 -7.63 -3.76 -11.65
CA SER A 87 -8.11 -5.15 -11.60
C SER A 87 -7.57 -5.94 -10.38
N PHE A 88 -7.03 -5.24 -9.39
CA PHE A 88 -6.41 -5.86 -8.22
C PHE A 88 -7.35 -6.86 -7.53
N SER A 89 -6.84 -8.03 -7.23
CA SER A 89 -7.57 -9.12 -6.58
C SER A 89 -6.59 -10.12 -5.92
N GLU A 90 -7.12 -11.11 -5.24
CA GLU A 90 -6.33 -12.24 -4.70
C GLU A 90 -5.54 -13.01 -5.76
N ARG A 91 -5.92 -12.91 -7.04
CA ARG A 91 -5.21 -13.56 -8.16
C ARG A 91 -4.12 -12.69 -8.76
N SER A 92 -3.97 -11.45 -8.33
CA SER A 92 -2.92 -10.56 -8.78
C SER A 92 -1.53 -11.14 -8.49
N MET A 93 -0.53 -10.72 -9.24
CA MET A 93 0.86 -11.16 -9.04
C MET A 93 1.57 -10.27 -8.02
N ASN A 94 2.65 -10.77 -7.42
CA ASN A 94 3.59 -9.88 -6.74
C ASN A 94 4.45 -9.18 -7.79
N LEU A 95 4.86 -7.93 -7.54
CA LEU A 95 5.64 -7.13 -8.49
C LEU A 95 6.98 -6.73 -7.89
N LEU A 96 8.03 -6.79 -8.70
CA LEU A 96 9.35 -6.25 -8.40
C LEU A 96 9.65 -5.10 -9.36
N PHE A 97 9.68 -3.87 -8.86
CA PHE A 97 10.11 -2.68 -9.59
C PHE A 97 11.62 -2.53 -9.46
N GLN A 98 12.34 -2.75 -10.55
CA GLN A 98 13.80 -2.74 -10.56
C GLN A 98 14.35 -1.68 -11.51
N GLY A 99 15.33 -0.90 -11.06
CA GLY A 99 15.97 0.12 -11.90
C GLY A 99 16.61 1.23 -11.08
N GLY A 100 17.36 2.10 -11.70
CA GLY A 100 18.10 3.20 -11.07
C GLY A 100 17.23 4.17 -10.27
N THR A 101 17.87 5.08 -9.56
CA THR A 101 17.18 6.14 -8.80
C THR A 101 16.50 7.14 -9.75
N GLY A 102 15.37 7.71 -9.27
CA GLY A 102 14.67 8.78 -9.99
C GLY A 102 13.86 8.32 -11.22
N LEU A 103 13.66 7.02 -11.43
CA LEU A 103 12.94 6.46 -12.58
C LEU A 103 11.43 6.30 -12.35
N GLY A 104 10.88 6.80 -11.24
CA GLY A 104 9.43 6.79 -11.00
C GLY A 104 8.88 5.53 -10.32
N LYS A 105 9.73 4.62 -9.78
CA LYS A 105 9.28 3.42 -9.05
C LYS A 105 8.34 3.77 -7.90
N THR A 106 8.78 4.63 -6.98
CA THR A 106 7.99 5.15 -5.85
C THR A 106 6.69 5.81 -6.32
N PHE A 107 6.76 6.56 -7.43
CA PHE A 107 5.57 7.23 -8.00
C PHE A 107 4.52 6.21 -8.47
N LEU A 108 4.91 5.22 -9.28
CA LEU A 108 3.97 4.18 -9.73
C LEU A 108 3.48 3.30 -8.58
N SER A 109 4.33 2.98 -7.60
CA SER A 109 3.92 2.29 -6.37
C SER A 109 2.83 3.05 -5.63
N ALA A 110 2.98 4.37 -5.49
CA ALA A 110 2.00 5.23 -4.85
C ALA A 110 0.69 5.33 -5.66
N CYS A 111 0.77 5.42 -7.00
CA CYS A 111 -0.40 5.38 -7.86
C CYS A 111 -1.21 4.09 -7.67
N ILE A 112 -0.53 2.94 -7.66
CA ILE A 112 -1.17 1.64 -7.43
C ILE A 112 -1.82 1.60 -6.05
N ALA A 113 -1.09 2.01 -5.00
CA ALA A 113 -1.60 2.04 -3.63
C ALA A 113 -2.92 2.81 -3.53
N ARG A 114 -3.00 3.99 -4.16
CA ARG A 114 -4.21 4.83 -4.16
C ARG A 114 -5.38 4.14 -4.82
N VAL A 115 -5.20 3.64 -6.03
CA VAL A 115 -6.29 3.02 -6.80
C VAL A 115 -6.78 1.76 -6.10
N VAL A 116 -5.88 0.92 -5.60
CA VAL A 116 -6.22 -0.31 -4.87
C VAL A 116 -6.99 0.02 -3.58
N ALA A 117 -6.54 1.03 -2.81
CA ALA A 117 -7.25 1.47 -1.61
C ALA A 117 -8.62 2.10 -1.94
N GLN A 118 -8.73 2.90 -3.02
CA GLN A 118 -10.01 3.45 -3.48
C GLN A 118 -11.01 2.37 -3.89
N ASN A 119 -10.52 1.23 -4.36
CA ASN A 119 -11.34 0.06 -4.70
C ASN A 119 -11.73 -0.78 -3.47
N GLY A 120 -11.33 -0.37 -2.25
CA GLY A 120 -11.75 -1.00 -0.99
C GLY A 120 -10.82 -2.07 -0.46
N HIS A 121 -9.64 -2.22 -1.02
CA HIS A 121 -8.64 -3.16 -0.54
C HIS A 121 -7.73 -2.54 0.51
N SER A 122 -7.36 -3.32 1.51
CA SER A 122 -6.41 -2.89 2.54
C SER A 122 -4.99 -2.80 1.97
N VAL A 123 -4.36 -1.63 2.13
CA VAL A 123 -3.00 -1.37 1.62
C VAL A 123 -2.10 -0.90 2.75
N CYS A 124 -0.89 -1.43 2.82
CA CYS A 124 0.18 -0.92 3.65
C CYS A 124 1.34 -0.47 2.76
N TYR A 125 1.77 0.78 2.91
CA TYR A 125 2.91 1.36 2.20
C TYR A 125 4.00 1.72 3.19
N ASP A 126 5.19 1.18 3.02
CA ASP A 126 6.33 1.48 3.89
C ASP A 126 7.65 1.38 3.13
N THR A 127 8.67 2.07 3.62
CA THR A 127 10.04 1.83 3.13
C THR A 127 10.60 0.55 3.75
N ALA A 128 11.50 -0.14 3.05
CA ALA A 128 12.15 -1.34 3.58
C ALA A 128 12.83 -1.07 4.92
N ALA A 129 13.54 0.05 5.04
CA ALA A 129 14.21 0.43 6.29
C ALA A 129 13.21 0.56 7.45
N SER A 130 12.13 1.30 7.26
CA SER A 130 11.14 1.57 8.31
C SER A 130 10.30 0.33 8.65
N ALA A 131 10.00 -0.51 7.66
CA ALA A 131 9.32 -1.79 7.88
C ALA A 131 10.16 -2.74 8.74
N LEU A 132 11.44 -2.90 8.41
CA LEU A 132 12.33 -3.81 9.14
C LEU A 132 12.65 -3.29 10.55
N GLU A 133 12.74 -1.96 10.74
CA GLU A 133 12.84 -1.34 12.07
C GLU A 133 11.63 -1.70 12.96
N ALA A 134 10.42 -1.75 12.41
CA ALA A 134 9.23 -2.16 13.17
C ALA A 134 9.34 -3.60 13.69
N PHE A 135 9.92 -4.52 12.92
CA PHE A 135 10.19 -5.89 13.39
C PHE A 135 11.24 -5.93 14.50
N GLU A 136 12.29 -5.09 14.42
CA GLU A 136 13.30 -4.97 15.45
C GLU A 136 12.70 -4.39 16.74
N MET A 137 11.91 -3.32 16.63
CA MET A 137 11.22 -2.71 17.78
C MET A 137 10.24 -3.69 18.44
N LYS A 138 9.45 -4.44 17.69
CA LYS A 138 8.55 -5.48 18.21
C LYS A 138 9.30 -6.47 19.10
N LYS A 139 10.54 -6.80 18.75
CA LYS A 139 11.35 -7.82 19.45
C LYS A 139 12.15 -7.27 20.63
N PHE A 140 12.62 -6.02 20.55
CA PHE A 140 13.63 -5.49 21.47
C PHE A 140 13.24 -4.20 22.19
N ALA A 141 12.06 -3.62 21.93
CA ALA A 141 11.62 -2.44 22.65
C ALA A 141 11.53 -2.75 24.16
N ARG A 142 12.09 -1.86 24.95
CA ARG A 142 12.07 -1.96 26.43
C ARG A 142 10.79 -1.37 27.01
N ASP A 143 10.18 -0.48 26.26
CA ASP A 143 8.92 0.15 26.61
C ASP A 143 7.76 -0.67 26.00
N ALA A 144 6.79 -1.01 26.85
CA ALA A 144 5.64 -1.85 26.47
C ALA A 144 4.76 -1.17 25.39
N GLU A 145 4.57 0.16 25.49
CA GLU A 145 3.77 0.92 24.52
C GLU A 145 4.44 0.93 23.14
N ALA A 146 5.77 1.13 23.10
CA ALA A 146 6.54 1.09 21.85
C ALA A 146 6.51 -0.33 21.22
N ALA A 147 6.61 -1.37 22.05
CA ALA A 147 6.50 -2.76 21.59
C ALA A 147 5.13 -3.08 21.01
N GLU A 148 4.06 -2.62 21.64
CA GLU A 148 2.67 -2.82 21.18
C GLU A 148 2.40 -2.09 19.86
N LYS A 149 2.82 -0.83 19.75
CA LYS A 149 2.72 -0.07 18.49
C LYS A 149 3.48 -0.76 17.34
N ALA A 150 4.69 -1.24 17.62
CA ALA A 150 5.47 -1.98 16.64
C ALA A 150 4.81 -3.32 16.26
N ALA A 151 4.23 -4.04 17.22
CA ALA A 151 3.50 -5.27 16.98
C ALA A 151 2.29 -5.06 16.07
N THR A 152 1.45 -4.06 16.35
CA THR A 152 0.29 -3.67 15.52
C THR A 152 0.73 -3.29 14.10
N ARG A 153 1.84 -2.55 13.97
CA ARG A 153 2.37 -2.19 12.65
C ARG A 153 2.83 -3.41 11.85
N VAL A 154 3.56 -4.33 12.49
CA VAL A 154 3.99 -5.58 11.85
C VAL A 154 2.79 -6.45 11.45
N GLU A 155 1.80 -6.59 12.31
CA GLU A 155 0.57 -7.32 12.02
C GLU A 155 -0.15 -6.75 10.79
N ARG A 156 -0.30 -5.42 10.74
CA ARG A 156 -0.86 -4.73 9.57
C ARG A 156 -0.08 -5.00 8.28
N MET A 157 1.26 -5.02 8.33
CA MET A 157 2.10 -5.36 7.17
C MET A 157 1.90 -6.80 6.71
N LEU A 158 1.66 -7.72 7.63
CA LEU A 158 1.45 -9.14 7.31
C LEU A 158 0.04 -9.40 6.77
N GLU A 159 -0.99 -8.73 7.31
CA GLU A 159 -2.39 -9.04 7.05
C GLU A 159 -3.01 -8.25 5.88
N CYS A 160 -2.51 -7.05 5.55
CA CYS A 160 -3.07 -6.26 4.47
C CYS A 160 -3.06 -7.02 3.13
N GLU A 161 -4.04 -6.76 2.28
CA GLU A 161 -4.16 -7.41 0.96
C GLU A 161 -3.00 -7.04 0.04
N LEU A 162 -2.58 -5.76 0.04
CA LEU A 162 -1.43 -5.26 -0.71
C LEU A 162 -0.42 -4.59 0.23
N MET A 163 0.81 -5.11 0.26
CA MET A 163 1.97 -4.47 0.89
C MET A 163 2.87 -3.86 -0.18
N ILE A 164 3.27 -2.62 0.00
CA ILE A 164 4.29 -1.96 -0.81
C ILE A 164 5.52 -1.73 0.06
N LEU A 165 6.62 -2.38 -0.31
CA LEU A 165 7.92 -2.28 0.33
C LEU A 165 8.84 -1.47 -0.58
N ASP A 166 8.95 -0.17 -0.30
CA ASP A 166 9.68 0.76 -1.15
C ASP A 166 11.16 0.85 -0.76
N ASP A 167 12.02 1.07 -1.77
CA ASP A 167 13.46 1.26 -1.64
C ASP A 167 14.20 0.11 -0.92
N LEU A 168 13.88 -1.16 -1.26
CA LEU A 168 14.64 -2.31 -0.77
C LEU A 168 16.10 -2.19 -1.19
N GLY A 169 17.01 -2.32 -0.24
CA GLY A 169 18.46 -2.19 -0.43
C GLY A 169 19.06 -0.95 0.22
N THR A 170 18.24 -0.07 0.79
CA THR A 170 18.71 1.14 1.52
C THR A 170 18.83 0.92 3.03
N GLU A 171 18.20 -0.15 3.55
CA GLU A 171 18.22 -0.49 4.97
C GLU A 171 19.60 -0.98 5.44
N MET A 172 19.85 -0.85 6.74
CA MET A 172 21.03 -1.45 7.38
C MET A 172 20.81 -2.96 7.51
N LEU A 173 21.76 -3.75 6.99
CA LEU A 173 21.69 -5.21 7.11
C LEU A 173 22.23 -5.66 8.47
N THR A 174 21.34 -6.28 9.22
CA THR A 174 21.62 -7.04 10.44
C THR A 174 21.04 -8.46 10.26
N GLN A 175 21.47 -9.40 11.10
CA GLN A 175 20.84 -10.73 11.12
C GLN A 175 19.34 -10.66 11.40
N ILE A 176 18.92 -9.63 12.14
CA ILE A 176 17.52 -9.42 12.51
C ILE A 176 16.75 -8.89 11.32
N SER A 177 17.27 -7.85 10.64
CA SER A 177 16.61 -7.28 9.45
C SER A 177 16.49 -8.30 8.31
N ILE A 178 17.51 -9.14 8.10
CA ILE A 178 17.45 -10.23 7.13
C ILE A 178 16.37 -11.26 7.50
N SER A 179 16.30 -11.66 8.76
CA SER A 179 15.26 -12.60 9.25
C SER A 179 13.87 -11.97 9.16
N ALA A 180 13.73 -10.69 9.46
CA ALA A 180 12.49 -9.94 9.36
C ALA A 180 11.99 -9.85 7.91
N LEU A 181 12.90 -9.53 6.97
CA LEU A 181 12.57 -9.48 5.54
C LEU A 181 12.12 -10.85 5.01
N TYR A 182 12.84 -11.92 5.39
CA TYR A 182 12.42 -13.27 5.03
C TYR A 182 11.04 -13.60 5.59
N THR A 183 10.80 -13.30 6.86
CA THR A 183 9.51 -13.52 7.51
C THR A 183 8.39 -12.76 6.81
N LEU A 184 8.59 -11.49 6.52
CA LEU A 184 7.61 -10.64 5.84
C LEU A 184 7.24 -11.23 4.47
N ILE A 185 8.24 -11.49 3.61
CA ILE A 185 8.00 -12.01 2.26
C ILE A 185 7.36 -13.41 2.34
N ASN A 186 7.95 -14.31 3.12
CA ASN A 186 7.50 -15.71 3.15
C ASN A 186 6.09 -15.85 3.74
N THR A 187 5.77 -15.17 4.83
CA THR A 187 4.43 -15.21 5.44
C THR A 187 3.38 -14.74 4.44
N ARG A 188 3.62 -13.59 3.79
CA ARG A 188 2.67 -13.04 2.82
C ARG A 188 2.49 -13.93 1.60
N LEU A 189 3.55 -14.58 1.11
CA LEU A 189 3.46 -15.55 0.01
C LEU A 189 2.63 -16.79 0.41
N VAL A 190 2.84 -17.33 1.61
CA VAL A 190 2.10 -18.49 2.11
C VAL A 190 0.61 -18.15 2.30
N GLU A 191 0.30 -16.95 2.74
CA GLU A 191 -1.08 -16.48 2.93
C GLU A 191 -1.74 -15.95 1.64
N GLY A 192 -1.03 -16.00 0.52
CA GLY A 192 -1.55 -15.51 -0.78
C GLY A 192 -1.69 -13.99 -0.86
N LYS A 193 -1.15 -13.23 0.10
CA LYS A 193 -1.16 -11.77 0.13
C LYS A 193 -0.21 -11.18 -0.90
N LYS A 194 -0.54 -10.03 -1.47
CA LYS A 194 0.21 -9.44 -2.58
C LYS A 194 1.22 -8.40 -2.10
N THR A 195 2.40 -8.44 -2.69
CA THR A 195 3.50 -7.56 -2.33
C THR A 195 4.10 -6.91 -3.57
N ILE A 196 4.32 -5.61 -3.52
CA ILE A 196 5.12 -4.86 -4.48
C ILE A 196 6.41 -4.47 -3.78
N ILE A 197 7.54 -4.78 -4.39
CA ILE A 197 8.86 -4.37 -3.91
C ILE A 197 9.46 -3.43 -4.93
N SER A 198 10.00 -2.30 -4.50
CA SER A 198 10.85 -1.46 -5.34
C SER A 198 12.31 -1.56 -4.89
N THR A 199 13.24 -1.57 -5.84
CA THR A 199 14.67 -1.60 -5.55
C THR A 199 15.49 -0.92 -6.63
N ASN A 200 16.63 -0.34 -6.22
CA ASN A 200 17.65 0.17 -7.13
C ASN A 200 18.73 -0.89 -7.43
N LEU A 201 18.69 -2.03 -6.75
CA LEU A 201 19.68 -3.08 -6.85
C LEU A 201 19.43 -3.95 -8.09
N THR A 202 20.50 -4.34 -8.76
CA THR A 202 20.49 -5.40 -9.77
C THR A 202 20.34 -6.78 -9.13
N ASP A 203 20.00 -7.81 -9.91
CA ASP A 203 19.92 -9.18 -9.42
C ASP A 203 21.23 -9.65 -8.76
N ALA A 204 22.38 -9.27 -9.34
CA ALA A 204 23.68 -9.59 -8.78
C ALA A 204 23.94 -8.90 -7.42
N GLU A 205 23.46 -7.67 -7.25
CA GLU A 205 23.55 -6.94 -5.98
C GLU A 205 22.57 -7.49 -4.95
N LEU A 206 21.35 -7.85 -5.35
CA LEU A 206 20.39 -8.55 -4.47
C LEU A 206 20.98 -9.87 -3.97
N ALA A 207 21.58 -10.67 -4.86
CA ALA A 207 22.21 -11.95 -4.49
C ALA A 207 23.41 -11.81 -3.56
N ARG A 208 24.14 -10.67 -3.63
CA ARG A 208 25.27 -10.38 -2.70
C ARG A 208 24.76 -9.86 -1.35
N ARG A 209 23.64 -9.17 -1.36
CA ARG A 209 23.13 -8.46 -0.19
C ARG A 209 22.24 -9.34 0.68
N TYR A 210 21.41 -10.18 0.07
CA TYR A 210 20.44 -11.02 0.77
C TYR A 210 20.77 -12.51 0.69
N THR A 211 20.08 -13.29 1.52
CA THR A 211 20.27 -14.74 1.54
C THR A 211 19.69 -15.38 0.26
N PRO A 212 20.24 -16.56 -0.16
CA PRO A 212 19.70 -17.30 -1.30
C PRO A 212 18.19 -17.59 -1.16
N GLN A 213 17.69 -17.76 0.06
CA GLN A 213 16.28 -18.03 0.34
C GLN A 213 15.40 -16.82 -0.03
N ILE A 214 15.82 -15.59 0.33
CA ILE A 214 15.10 -14.36 -0.03
C ILE A 214 15.14 -14.15 -1.55
N CYS A 215 16.31 -14.28 -2.16
CA CYS A 215 16.46 -14.12 -3.61
C CYS A 215 15.62 -15.12 -4.39
N SER A 216 15.62 -16.39 -3.99
CA SER A 216 14.81 -17.44 -4.62
C SER A 216 13.30 -17.14 -4.55
N ARG A 217 12.80 -16.56 -3.42
CA ARG A 217 11.40 -16.14 -3.30
C ARG A 217 11.09 -14.98 -4.23
N ILE A 218 11.97 -13.98 -4.28
CA ILE A 218 11.79 -12.83 -5.17
C ILE A 218 11.83 -13.26 -6.64
N ASP A 219 12.78 -14.09 -7.02
CA ASP A 219 12.93 -14.54 -8.41
C ASP A 219 11.79 -15.46 -8.88
N GLY A 220 11.28 -16.31 -7.99
CA GLY A 220 10.24 -17.28 -8.32
C GLY A 220 8.81 -16.76 -8.26
N GLU A 221 8.55 -15.76 -7.40
CA GLU A 221 7.19 -15.36 -7.04
C GLU A 221 6.82 -13.93 -7.43
N PHE A 222 7.78 -13.15 -7.98
CA PHE A 222 7.56 -11.77 -8.36
C PHE A 222 7.75 -11.55 -9.86
N LEU A 223 6.80 -10.86 -10.48
CA LEU A 223 6.94 -10.36 -11.84
C LEU A 223 7.86 -9.14 -11.83
N LYS A 224 9.01 -9.24 -12.52
CA LYS A 224 9.97 -8.14 -12.63
C LYS A 224 9.52 -7.14 -13.68
N LEU A 225 9.44 -5.88 -13.28
CA LEU A 225 9.17 -4.74 -14.13
C LEU A 225 10.42 -3.84 -14.14
N PRO A 226 11.20 -3.86 -15.24
CA PRO A 226 12.43 -3.08 -15.36
C PRO A 226 12.11 -1.62 -15.68
N PHE A 227 12.56 -0.71 -14.82
CA PHE A 227 12.47 0.73 -15.04
C PHE A 227 13.72 1.21 -15.77
N ALA A 228 13.53 1.90 -16.90
CA ALA A 228 14.59 2.40 -17.75
C ALA A 228 14.52 3.93 -17.89
N GLY A 229 15.66 4.55 -18.25
CA GLY A 229 15.74 5.98 -18.50
C GLY A 229 16.80 6.69 -17.65
N THR A 230 16.70 8.01 -17.63
CA THR A 230 17.54 8.91 -16.83
C THR A 230 16.76 9.43 -15.62
N ASP A 231 17.46 9.91 -14.60
CA ASP A 231 16.84 10.44 -13.36
C ASP A 231 15.94 11.64 -13.68
N ILE A 232 14.61 11.40 -13.63
CA ILE A 232 13.57 12.41 -13.93
C ILE A 232 13.59 13.57 -12.93
N ARG A 233 14.06 13.35 -11.69
CA ARG A 233 14.16 14.41 -10.68
C ARG A 233 15.17 15.50 -11.11
N LYS A 234 16.22 15.12 -11.87
CA LYS A 234 17.17 16.06 -12.43
C LYS A 234 16.55 16.83 -13.58
N LEU A 235 15.86 16.15 -14.50
CA LEU A 235 15.19 16.78 -15.64
C LEU A 235 14.15 17.82 -15.21
N LYS A 236 13.34 17.52 -14.18
CA LYS A 236 12.35 18.47 -13.63
C LYS A 236 12.95 19.71 -12.96
N LYS A 237 14.23 19.69 -12.59
CA LYS A 237 14.91 20.87 -12.02
C LYS A 237 15.52 21.78 -13.10
N GLU A 238 15.71 21.25 -14.28
CA GLU A 238 16.31 21.96 -15.43
C GLU A 238 15.24 22.59 -16.35
N MET A 239 13.97 22.23 -16.15
CA MET A 239 12.80 22.83 -16.82
C MET A 239 12.23 23.99 -16.02
#